data_8c16d861b13e2bec5f9a68b3531cc112
#
_entry.id   8c16d861b13e2bec5f9a68b3531cc112
#
_cell.length_a   1.000
_cell.length_b   1.000
_cell.length_c   1.000
_cell.angle_alpha   90.00
_cell.angle_beta   90.00
_cell.angle_gamma   90.00
#
_symmetry.space_group_name_H-M   'P 1'
#
loop_
_entity.id
_entity.type
_entity.pdbx_description
1 polymer ?
#
loop_
_entity_poly.entity_id
_entity_poly.type
_entity_poly.pdbx_seq_one_letter_code
_entity_poly.pdbx_strand_id
1 'polypeptide(L)'
;VPPTPEADPRPLTDEPLGIDLLNTRWIDGTGRHDLLDSLDGLAAWLAGPLVSRALGGVPAPADHDTLRHLLQARAALDEAVADPRHPDAGAVEALNAVLAHGRRGLLLRPDGPDTYVEVEDPSWLPAWRAAEDYLRLLAERPERIRACGNPECILHFYDVSKNGTRRWCSMAGCGNRAKAQRHYARQRKA
;
A
#
# COMPACT_ATOMS: atom_id res chain seq x y z
N VAL A 1 16.81 -27.32 -2.08
CA VAL A 1 15.69 -26.75 -1.35
C VAL A 1 15.74 -25.25 -1.63
N PRO A 2 14.73 -24.62 -2.22
CA PRO A 2 14.71 -23.17 -2.36
C PRO A 2 14.80 -22.55 -0.96
N PRO A 3 15.51 -21.42 -0.79
CA PRO A 3 15.56 -20.73 0.49
C PRO A 3 14.11 -20.40 0.91
N THR A 4 13.82 -20.64 2.18
CA THR A 4 12.55 -20.19 2.79
C THR A 4 12.47 -18.69 2.56
N PRO A 5 11.35 -18.15 2.02
CA PRO A 5 11.22 -16.72 1.88
C PRO A 5 11.45 -16.07 3.25
N GLU A 6 12.41 -15.18 3.31
CA GLU A 6 12.69 -14.40 4.50
C GLU A 6 11.40 -13.67 4.88
N ALA A 7 11.06 -13.66 6.17
CA ALA A 7 9.84 -13.02 6.64
C ALA A 7 9.85 -11.55 6.21
N ASP A 8 8.73 -11.04 5.71
CA ASP A 8 8.59 -9.64 5.28
C ASP A 8 9.06 -8.72 6.42
N PRO A 9 10.12 -7.92 6.23
CA PRO A 9 10.71 -7.10 7.29
C PRO A 9 9.90 -5.86 7.64
N ARG A 10 8.86 -5.56 6.88
CA ARG A 10 8.06 -4.35 7.05
C ARG A 10 7.29 -4.36 8.37
N PRO A 11 7.21 -3.23 9.08
CA PRO A 11 6.52 -3.13 10.37
C PRO A 11 4.99 -3.10 10.24
N LEU A 12 4.46 -2.94 9.04
CA LEU A 12 3.04 -2.93 8.72
C LEU A 12 2.82 -3.58 7.36
N THR A 13 2.12 -4.69 7.37
CA THR A 13 1.60 -5.44 6.23
C THR A 13 0.09 -5.56 6.40
N ASP A 14 -0.62 -6.22 5.53
CA ASP A 14 -2.07 -6.46 5.62
C ASP A 14 -2.98 -5.21 5.48
N GLU A 15 -2.44 -4.06 5.07
CA GLU A 15 -3.27 -2.93 4.64
C GLU A 15 -3.80 -3.19 3.21
N PRO A 16 -4.89 -2.53 2.76
CA PRO A 16 -5.32 -2.61 1.37
C PRO A 16 -4.19 -2.37 0.39
N LEU A 17 -4.22 -3.01 -0.79
CA LEU A 17 -3.07 -3.12 -1.69
C LEU A 17 -2.44 -1.77 -2.07
N GLY A 18 -3.27 -0.74 -2.34
CA GLY A 18 -2.77 0.60 -2.63
C GLY A 18 -2.01 1.22 -1.46
N ILE A 19 -2.46 0.98 -0.23
CA ILE A 19 -1.79 1.44 1.00
C ILE A 19 -0.57 0.56 1.30
N ASP A 20 -0.66 -0.75 1.05
CA ASP A 20 0.46 -1.68 1.24
C ASP A 20 1.64 -1.33 0.32
N LEU A 21 1.38 -0.90 -0.92
CA LEU A 21 2.41 -0.43 -1.83
C LEU A 21 3.13 0.84 -1.32
N LEU A 22 2.41 1.79 -0.72
CA LEU A 22 3.01 2.95 -0.05
C LEU A 22 3.92 2.52 1.10
N ASN A 23 3.50 1.51 1.87
CA ASN A 23 4.21 0.97 3.02
C ASN A 23 5.38 0.05 2.68
N THR A 24 5.73 -0.09 1.40
CA THR A 24 7.01 -0.71 0.99
C THR A 24 8.21 0.14 1.41
N ARG A 25 7.98 1.40 1.82
CA ARG A 25 8.98 2.26 2.46
C ARG A 25 8.62 2.47 3.92
N TRP A 26 9.60 2.38 4.80
CA TRP A 26 9.41 2.64 6.24
C TRP A 26 10.66 3.24 6.88
N ILE A 27 10.49 3.70 8.12
CA ILE A 27 11.57 4.21 8.96
C ILE A 27 11.51 3.45 10.28
N ASP A 28 12.66 2.99 10.76
CA ASP A 28 12.83 2.38 12.07
C ASP A 28 14.10 2.88 12.77
N GLY A 29 14.55 2.18 13.82
CA GLY A 29 15.74 2.54 14.60
C GLY A 29 17.06 2.40 13.82
N THR A 30 17.07 1.73 12.69
CA THR A 30 18.24 1.53 11.81
C THR A 30 18.28 2.49 10.63
N GLY A 31 17.17 3.17 10.33
CA GLY A 31 17.11 4.18 9.27
C GLY A 31 15.90 4.09 8.37
N ARG A 32 16.07 4.56 7.13
CA ARG A 32 15.08 4.47 6.06
C ARG A 32 15.31 3.21 5.26
N HIS A 33 14.21 2.54 4.93
CA HIS A 33 14.19 1.31 4.15
C HIS A 33 13.23 1.44 2.98
N ASP A 34 13.52 0.73 1.90
CA ASP A 34 12.63 0.56 0.75
C ASP A 34 12.70 -0.91 0.29
N LEU A 35 11.61 -1.65 0.42
CA LEU A 35 11.55 -3.04 -0.04
C LEU A 35 11.70 -3.15 -1.57
N LEU A 36 11.28 -2.12 -2.30
CA LEU A 36 11.34 -2.06 -3.76
C LEU A 36 12.63 -1.37 -4.28
N ASP A 37 13.72 -1.42 -3.54
CA ASP A 37 15.04 -0.99 -4.01
C ASP A 37 15.78 -2.05 -4.82
N SER A 38 15.25 -3.29 -4.84
CA SER A 38 15.85 -4.45 -5.49
C SER A 38 14.80 -5.40 -6.10
N LEU A 39 15.24 -6.26 -7.01
CA LEU A 39 14.40 -7.33 -7.56
C LEU A 39 14.09 -8.41 -6.52
N ASP A 40 14.96 -8.65 -5.56
CA ASP A 40 14.70 -9.59 -4.47
C ASP A 40 13.58 -9.08 -3.56
N GLY A 41 13.60 -7.79 -3.23
CA GLY A 41 12.52 -7.14 -2.50
C GLY A 41 11.20 -7.13 -3.27
N LEU A 42 11.23 -6.89 -4.58
CA LEU A 42 10.07 -7.04 -5.45
C LEU A 42 9.51 -8.46 -5.41
N ALA A 43 10.38 -9.48 -5.56
CA ALA A 43 9.97 -10.89 -5.51
C ALA A 43 9.34 -11.23 -4.15
N ALA A 44 9.91 -10.75 -3.05
CA ALA A 44 9.36 -10.92 -1.71
C ALA A 44 7.97 -10.27 -1.57
N TRP A 45 7.79 -9.04 -2.08
CA TRP A 45 6.50 -8.36 -2.07
C TRP A 45 5.43 -9.09 -2.88
N LEU A 46 5.77 -9.52 -4.11
CA LEU A 46 4.85 -10.25 -4.99
C LEU A 46 4.44 -11.61 -4.41
N ALA A 47 5.34 -12.28 -3.67
CA ALA A 47 5.06 -13.54 -2.98
C ALA A 47 4.17 -13.37 -1.73
N GLY A 48 3.98 -12.14 -1.25
CA GLY A 48 3.15 -11.85 -0.09
C GLY A 48 1.70 -12.30 -0.29
N PRO A 49 1.04 -12.87 0.75
CA PRO A 49 -0.31 -13.45 0.62
C PRO A 49 -1.37 -12.40 0.25
N LEU A 50 -1.22 -11.17 0.70
CA LEU A 50 -2.09 -10.06 0.33
C LEU A 50 -1.99 -9.77 -1.17
N VAL A 51 -0.76 -9.60 -1.68
CA VAL A 51 -0.49 -9.28 -3.08
C VAL A 51 -0.95 -10.41 -3.98
N SER A 52 -0.56 -11.65 -3.69
CA SER A 52 -0.98 -12.83 -4.45
C SER A 52 -2.51 -12.94 -4.56
N ARG A 53 -3.22 -12.69 -3.47
CA ARG A 53 -4.70 -12.67 -3.46
C ARG A 53 -5.25 -11.53 -4.32
N ALA A 54 -4.69 -10.33 -4.20
CA ALA A 54 -5.13 -9.16 -4.95
C ALA A 54 -4.90 -9.32 -6.46
N LEU A 55 -3.86 -10.06 -6.86
CA LEU A 55 -3.59 -10.42 -8.25
C LEU A 55 -4.49 -11.58 -8.76
N GLY A 56 -5.38 -12.12 -7.92
CA GLY A 56 -6.26 -13.22 -8.29
C GLY A 56 -5.52 -14.54 -8.56
N GLY A 57 -4.34 -14.72 -7.96
CA GLY A 57 -3.46 -15.87 -8.18
C GLY A 57 -2.72 -15.86 -9.52
N VAL A 58 -2.84 -14.78 -10.30
CA VAL A 58 -2.06 -14.60 -11.55
C VAL A 58 -0.64 -14.18 -11.16
N PRO A 59 0.39 -14.95 -11.53
CA PRO A 59 1.77 -14.56 -11.23
C PRO A 59 2.17 -13.33 -12.05
N ALA A 60 2.76 -12.36 -11.39
CA ALA A 60 3.40 -11.23 -12.06
C ALA A 60 4.91 -11.46 -12.15
N PRO A 61 5.57 -11.01 -13.23
CA PRO A 61 7.02 -11.17 -13.37
C PRO A 61 7.76 -10.32 -12.33
N ALA A 62 8.79 -10.91 -11.69
CA ALA A 62 9.66 -10.17 -10.78
C ALA A 62 10.87 -9.61 -11.56
N ASP A 63 10.63 -8.63 -12.42
CA ASP A 63 11.61 -8.04 -13.32
C ASP A 63 11.68 -6.50 -13.22
N HIS A 64 12.58 -5.90 -13.96
CA HIS A 64 12.80 -4.46 -13.94
C HIS A 64 11.59 -3.66 -14.47
N ASP A 65 10.79 -4.23 -15.38
CA ASP A 65 9.61 -3.54 -15.92
C ASP A 65 8.52 -3.48 -14.85
N THR A 66 8.24 -4.59 -14.19
CA THR A 66 7.29 -4.64 -13.05
C THR A 66 7.73 -3.70 -11.92
N LEU A 67 9.04 -3.71 -11.58
CA LEU A 67 9.57 -2.81 -10.56
C LEU A 67 9.36 -1.34 -10.94
N ARG A 68 9.69 -0.97 -12.18
CA ARG A 68 9.50 0.40 -12.69
C ARG A 68 8.03 0.84 -12.63
N HIS A 69 7.10 -0.01 -13.03
CA HIS A 69 5.66 0.28 -13.02
C HIS A 69 5.13 0.42 -11.59
N LEU A 70 5.58 -0.42 -10.66
CA LEU A 70 5.23 -0.28 -9.24
C LEU A 70 5.78 1.01 -8.62
N LEU A 71 7.02 1.39 -8.94
CA LEU A 71 7.59 2.65 -8.48
C LEU A 71 6.82 3.86 -9.03
N GLN A 72 6.39 3.81 -10.29
CA GLN A 72 5.53 4.83 -10.89
C GLN A 72 4.16 4.90 -10.19
N ALA A 73 3.51 3.77 -9.96
CA ALA A 73 2.24 3.72 -9.24
C ALA A 73 2.40 4.23 -7.79
N ARG A 74 3.48 3.83 -7.10
CA ARG A 74 3.75 4.30 -5.74
C ARG A 74 3.94 5.82 -5.68
N ALA A 75 4.64 6.41 -6.66
CA ALA A 75 4.80 7.85 -6.74
C ALA A 75 3.44 8.57 -6.93
N ALA A 76 2.59 8.06 -7.83
CA ALA A 76 1.24 8.61 -8.02
C ALA A 76 0.36 8.48 -6.76
N LEU A 77 0.48 7.36 -6.04
CA LEU A 77 -0.23 7.14 -4.77
C LEU A 77 0.29 8.06 -3.66
N ASP A 78 1.61 8.33 -3.60
CA ASP A 78 2.20 9.27 -2.64
C ASP A 78 1.61 10.69 -2.79
N GLU A 79 1.42 11.14 -4.03
CA GLU A 79 0.78 12.43 -4.31
C GLU A 79 -0.70 12.40 -3.90
N ALA A 80 -1.43 11.35 -4.28
CA ALA A 80 -2.86 11.23 -4.00
C ALA A 80 -3.18 11.08 -2.51
N VAL A 81 -2.31 10.44 -1.73
CA VAL A 81 -2.54 10.19 -0.30
C VAL A 81 -2.29 11.43 0.56
N ALA A 82 -1.68 12.48 0.02
CA ALA A 82 -1.44 13.74 0.73
C ALA A 82 -2.75 14.44 1.12
N ASP A 83 -3.74 14.45 0.23
CA ASP A 83 -5.14 14.83 0.54
C ASP A 83 -6.11 13.89 -0.20
N PRO A 84 -6.52 12.77 0.43
CA PRO A 84 -7.40 11.80 -0.21
C PRO A 84 -8.81 12.33 -0.52
N ARG A 85 -9.22 13.43 0.09
CA ARG A 85 -10.54 14.04 -0.16
C ARG A 85 -10.52 15.00 -1.35
N HIS A 86 -9.40 15.67 -1.56
CA HIS A 86 -9.25 16.70 -2.58
C HIS A 86 -7.86 16.55 -3.24
N PRO A 87 -7.61 15.43 -3.96
CA PRO A 87 -6.34 15.27 -4.65
C PRO A 87 -6.16 16.40 -5.67
N ASP A 88 -4.96 16.91 -5.75
CA ASP A 88 -4.65 17.96 -6.73
C ASP A 88 -4.63 17.41 -8.17
N ALA A 89 -4.59 18.32 -9.15
CA ALA A 89 -4.66 17.94 -10.56
C ALA A 89 -3.48 17.04 -10.98
N GLY A 90 -2.29 17.24 -10.42
CA GLY A 90 -1.11 16.43 -10.72
C GLY A 90 -1.27 14.99 -10.21
N ALA A 91 -1.73 14.84 -8.96
CA ALA A 91 -2.02 13.53 -8.37
C ALA A 91 -3.09 12.77 -9.18
N VAL A 92 -4.14 13.47 -9.62
CA VAL A 92 -5.19 12.88 -10.47
C VAL A 92 -4.62 12.43 -11.82
N GLU A 93 -3.80 13.26 -12.47
CA GLU A 93 -3.18 12.94 -13.76
C GLU A 93 -2.22 11.73 -13.62
N ALA A 94 -1.35 11.74 -12.61
CA ALA A 94 -0.40 10.67 -12.36
C ALA A 94 -1.10 9.33 -12.09
N LEU A 95 -2.16 9.32 -11.28
CA LEU A 95 -2.91 8.10 -10.99
C LEU A 95 -3.69 7.59 -12.21
N ASN A 96 -4.30 8.49 -12.98
CA ASN A 96 -4.98 8.14 -14.23
C ASN A 96 -4.01 7.59 -15.27
N ALA A 97 -2.77 8.07 -15.33
CA ALA A 97 -1.75 7.52 -16.22
C ALA A 97 -1.44 6.04 -15.90
N VAL A 98 -1.36 5.67 -14.61
CA VAL A 98 -1.22 4.26 -14.21
C VAL A 98 -2.46 3.44 -14.59
N LEU A 99 -3.64 3.98 -14.34
CA LEU A 99 -4.92 3.29 -14.61
C LEU A 99 -5.19 3.09 -16.10
N ALA A 100 -4.62 3.92 -16.97
CA ALA A 100 -4.76 3.80 -18.43
C ALA A 100 -4.16 2.50 -18.98
N HIS A 101 -3.21 1.86 -18.28
CA HIS A 101 -2.57 0.61 -18.69
C HIS A 101 -3.41 -0.66 -18.45
N GLY A 102 -4.62 -0.51 -17.94
CA GLY A 102 -5.50 -1.67 -17.72
C GLY A 102 -6.97 -1.29 -17.66
N ARG A 103 -7.80 -2.31 -17.60
CA ARG A 103 -9.26 -2.15 -17.47
C ARG A 103 -9.89 -3.33 -16.73
N ARG A 104 -11.00 -3.07 -16.07
CA ARG A 104 -11.89 -4.09 -15.52
C ARG A 104 -13.06 -4.31 -16.47
N GLY A 105 -13.27 -5.54 -16.90
CA GLY A 105 -14.43 -5.95 -17.66
C GLY A 105 -15.41 -6.76 -16.82
N LEU A 106 -16.66 -6.82 -17.28
CA LEU A 106 -17.71 -7.65 -16.71
C LEU A 106 -17.96 -8.84 -17.64
N LEU A 107 -18.25 -9.99 -17.05
CA LEU A 107 -18.67 -11.16 -17.79
C LEU A 107 -19.72 -11.96 -17.02
N LEU A 108 -20.48 -12.78 -17.72
CA LEU A 108 -21.40 -13.74 -17.13
C LEU A 108 -20.83 -15.15 -17.25
N ARG A 109 -20.68 -15.83 -16.14
CA ARG A 109 -20.32 -17.25 -16.07
C ARG A 109 -21.55 -18.10 -15.71
N PRO A 110 -21.49 -19.44 -15.88
CA PRO A 110 -22.60 -20.32 -15.49
C PRO A 110 -23.02 -20.20 -14.04
N ASP A 111 -22.10 -19.85 -13.15
CA ASP A 111 -22.29 -19.66 -11.71
C ASP A 111 -22.67 -18.22 -11.33
N GLY A 112 -22.72 -17.29 -12.28
CA GLY A 112 -23.17 -15.91 -12.06
C GLY A 112 -22.26 -14.84 -12.66
N PRO A 113 -22.54 -13.56 -12.34
CA PRO A 113 -21.72 -12.43 -12.78
C PRO A 113 -20.31 -12.51 -12.22
N ASP A 114 -19.33 -12.21 -13.07
CA ASP A 114 -17.92 -12.18 -12.70
C ASP A 114 -17.22 -10.97 -13.34
N THR A 115 -15.99 -10.70 -12.94
CA THR A 115 -15.16 -9.63 -13.49
C THR A 115 -13.79 -10.16 -13.88
N TYR A 116 -13.20 -9.55 -14.89
CA TYR A 116 -11.82 -9.81 -15.26
C TYR A 116 -11.02 -8.52 -15.34
N VAL A 117 -9.71 -8.63 -15.21
CA VAL A 117 -8.79 -7.51 -15.44
C VAL A 117 -7.92 -7.83 -16.63
N GLU A 118 -7.76 -6.85 -17.48
CA GLU A 118 -6.91 -6.87 -18.64
C GLU A 118 -5.92 -5.70 -18.54
N VAL A 119 -4.65 -5.97 -18.76
CA VAL A 119 -3.58 -4.97 -18.77
C VAL A 119 -2.83 -5.07 -20.10
N GLU A 120 -2.22 -3.97 -20.53
CA GLU A 120 -1.45 -3.92 -21.78
C GLU A 120 -0.28 -4.91 -21.78
N ASP A 121 0.38 -5.04 -20.63
CA ASP A 121 1.49 -5.95 -20.40
C ASP A 121 1.40 -6.52 -18.98
N PRO A 122 1.70 -7.82 -18.75
CA PRO A 122 1.62 -8.44 -17.43
C PRO A 122 2.41 -7.72 -16.33
N SER A 123 3.47 -6.99 -16.66
CA SER A 123 4.27 -6.21 -15.71
C SER A 123 3.50 -5.02 -15.11
N TRP A 124 2.41 -4.56 -15.75
CA TRP A 124 1.52 -3.54 -15.21
C TRP A 124 0.53 -4.06 -14.18
N LEU A 125 0.27 -5.36 -14.15
CA LEU A 125 -0.82 -5.91 -13.32
C LEU A 125 -0.72 -5.53 -11.84
N PRO A 126 0.42 -5.65 -11.15
CA PRO A 126 0.53 -5.28 -9.74
C PRO A 126 0.33 -3.77 -9.50
N ALA A 127 0.91 -2.94 -10.35
CA ALA A 127 0.80 -1.49 -10.28
C ALA A 127 -0.65 -1.02 -10.51
N TRP A 128 -1.28 -1.55 -11.55
CA TRP A 128 -2.66 -1.26 -11.89
C TRP A 128 -3.63 -1.69 -10.77
N ARG A 129 -3.43 -2.90 -10.22
CA ARG A 129 -4.24 -3.39 -9.09
C ARG A 129 -4.11 -2.53 -7.85
N ALA A 130 -2.91 -2.03 -7.53
CA ALA A 130 -2.72 -1.14 -6.40
C ALA A 130 -3.42 0.21 -6.60
N ALA A 131 -3.36 0.78 -7.81
CA ALA A 131 -4.07 2.00 -8.16
C ALA A 131 -5.60 1.81 -8.12
N GLU A 132 -6.11 0.71 -8.68
CA GLU A 132 -7.53 0.36 -8.66
C GLU A 132 -8.05 0.19 -7.22
N ASP A 133 -7.30 -0.54 -6.37
CA ASP A 133 -7.67 -0.72 -4.97
C ASP A 133 -7.74 0.62 -4.23
N TYR A 134 -6.80 1.53 -4.51
CA TYR A 134 -6.83 2.88 -3.92
C TYR A 134 -8.07 3.67 -4.37
N LEU A 135 -8.47 3.61 -5.65
CA LEU A 135 -9.73 4.22 -6.11
C LEU A 135 -10.95 3.65 -5.38
N ARG A 136 -10.97 2.35 -5.11
CA ARG A 136 -12.03 1.73 -4.31
C ARG A 136 -12.10 2.35 -2.91
N LEU A 137 -10.94 2.53 -2.25
CA LEU A 137 -10.88 3.17 -0.92
C LEU A 137 -11.37 4.62 -0.96
N LEU A 138 -11.01 5.37 -2.00
CA LEU A 138 -11.48 6.74 -2.21
C LEU A 138 -13.02 6.79 -2.38
N ALA A 139 -13.57 5.87 -3.17
CA ALA A 139 -15.01 5.81 -3.39
C ALA A 139 -15.80 5.36 -2.14
N GLU A 140 -15.21 4.49 -1.32
CA GLU A 140 -15.82 4.02 -0.10
C GLU A 140 -15.79 5.09 1.01
N ARG A 141 -14.60 5.44 1.48
CA ARG A 141 -14.39 6.36 2.60
C ARG A 141 -13.00 7.00 2.57
N PRO A 142 -12.80 8.08 1.81
CA PRO A 142 -11.49 8.74 1.70
C PRO A 142 -10.96 9.24 3.05
N GLU A 143 -11.84 9.60 3.99
CA GLU A 143 -11.46 10.04 5.33
C GLU A 143 -10.85 8.93 6.21
N ARG A 144 -10.94 7.68 5.76
CA ARG A 144 -10.33 6.52 6.43
C ARG A 144 -8.89 6.24 5.97
N ILE A 145 -8.48 6.82 4.87
CA ILE A 145 -7.09 6.78 4.41
C ILE A 145 -6.30 7.79 5.24
N ARG A 146 -5.32 7.31 6.01
CA ARG A 146 -4.63 8.16 7.01
C ARG A 146 -3.13 7.89 7.08
N ALA A 147 -2.37 8.97 7.26
CA ALA A 147 -1.00 8.88 7.72
C ALA A 147 -0.92 8.52 9.21
N CYS A 148 0.15 7.85 9.61
CA CYS A 148 0.42 7.59 11.02
C CYS A 148 0.61 8.91 11.78
N GLY A 149 -0.03 9.05 12.94
CA GLY A 149 0.07 10.25 13.78
C GLY A 149 1.41 10.41 14.52
N ASN A 150 2.39 9.54 14.31
CA ASN A 150 3.76 9.70 14.79
C ASN A 150 4.56 10.51 13.75
N PRO A 151 5.10 11.70 14.08
CA PRO A 151 5.82 12.56 13.12
C PRO A 151 7.09 11.92 12.53
N GLU A 152 7.64 10.90 13.19
CA GLU A 152 8.80 10.15 12.71
C GLU A 152 8.42 8.94 11.84
N CYS A 153 7.14 8.73 11.56
CA CYS A 153 6.63 7.58 10.82
C CYS A 153 6.03 8.03 9.49
N ILE A 154 6.39 7.35 8.41
CA ILE A 154 5.92 7.64 7.06
C ILE A 154 4.80 6.68 6.59
N LEU A 155 4.37 5.74 7.45
CA LEU A 155 3.40 4.72 7.08
C LEU A 155 1.98 5.27 7.03
N HIS A 156 1.20 4.70 6.11
CA HIS A 156 -0.22 4.96 5.95
C HIS A 156 -1.04 3.73 6.35
N PHE A 157 -2.32 3.94 6.67
CA PHE A 157 -3.27 2.87 6.96
C PHE A 157 -4.69 3.24 6.56
N TYR A 158 -5.52 2.24 6.32
CA TYR A 158 -6.95 2.41 6.18
C TYR A 158 -7.62 2.14 7.52
N ASP A 159 -8.32 3.12 8.06
CA ASP A 159 -8.93 3.02 9.39
C ASP A 159 -10.22 2.21 9.35
N VAL A 160 -10.11 0.90 9.61
CA VAL A 160 -11.25 -0.02 9.73
C VAL A 160 -11.90 -0.01 11.12
N SER A 161 -11.45 0.82 12.06
CA SER A 161 -12.02 0.88 13.39
C SER A 161 -13.47 1.38 13.36
N LYS A 162 -14.31 0.88 14.28
CA LYS A 162 -15.74 1.19 14.34
C LYS A 162 -16.03 2.69 14.29
N ASN A 163 -15.26 3.48 15.04
CA ASN A 163 -15.50 4.92 15.20
C ASN A 163 -14.55 5.78 14.31
N GLY A 164 -13.69 5.19 13.48
CA GLY A 164 -12.73 5.96 12.68
C GLY A 164 -11.74 6.76 13.52
N THR A 165 -11.24 6.18 14.61
CA THR A 165 -10.38 6.90 15.57
C THR A 165 -8.97 6.33 15.67
N ARG A 166 -8.59 5.39 14.79
CA ARG A 166 -7.21 4.89 14.71
C ARG A 166 -6.25 6.03 14.37
N ARG A 167 -5.21 6.21 15.16
CA ARG A 167 -4.22 7.28 15.02
C ARG A 167 -2.83 6.78 14.62
N TRP A 168 -2.56 5.48 14.80
CA TRP A 168 -1.25 4.89 14.67
C TRP A 168 -1.28 3.75 13.67
N CYS A 169 -0.22 3.61 12.89
CA CYS A 169 -0.07 2.48 11.97
C CYS A 169 -0.10 1.13 12.72
N SER A 170 0.44 1.08 13.94
CA SER A 170 0.26 -0.04 14.85
C SER A 170 0.30 0.41 16.30
N MET A 171 -0.42 -0.31 17.18
CA MET A 171 -0.35 -0.05 18.63
C MET A 171 0.97 -0.55 19.22
N ALA A 172 1.50 -1.68 18.73
CA ALA A 172 2.75 -2.26 19.19
C ALA A 172 3.97 -1.36 18.88
N GLY A 173 3.95 -0.68 17.73
CA GLY A 173 4.99 0.26 17.33
C GLY A 173 4.70 1.69 17.78
N CYS A 174 4.12 2.48 16.90
CA CYS A 174 3.93 3.92 17.10
C CYS A 174 3.00 4.26 18.28
N GLY A 175 1.99 3.44 18.58
CA GLY A 175 1.11 3.65 19.72
C GLY A 175 1.85 3.56 21.05
N ASN A 176 2.69 2.56 21.24
CA ASN A 176 3.48 2.39 22.47
C ASN A 176 4.56 3.48 22.60
N ARG A 177 5.25 3.87 21.51
CA ARG A 177 6.17 5.02 21.51
C ARG A 177 5.49 6.30 21.98
N ALA A 178 4.30 6.59 21.47
CA ALA A 178 3.54 7.77 21.89
C ALA A 178 3.07 7.72 23.35
N LYS A 179 2.78 6.53 23.90
CA LYS A 179 2.48 6.36 25.33
C LYS A 179 3.72 6.62 26.20
N ALA A 180 4.86 6.06 25.81
CA ALA A 180 6.13 6.26 26.54
C ALA A 180 6.53 7.74 26.57
N GLN A 181 6.49 8.44 25.42
CA GLN A 181 6.79 9.87 25.35
C GLN A 181 5.89 10.71 26.28
N ARG A 182 4.58 10.42 26.30
CA ARG A 182 3.64 11.11 27.20
C ARG A 182 3.93 10.85 28.67
N HIS A 183 4.33 9.63 29.01
CA HIS A 183 4.70 9.27 30.38
C HIS A 183 5.94 10.05 30.85
N TYR A 184 7.01 10.07 30.05
CA TYR A 184 8.24 10.83 30.37
C TYR A 184 7.99 12.34 30.42
N ALA A 185 7.15 12.89 29.55
CA ALA A 185 6.81 14.31 29.57
C ALA A 185 6.04 14.72 30.84
N ARG A 186 5.22 13.82 31.42
CA ARG A 186 4.55 14.06 32.72
C ARG A 186 5.52 14.03 33.88
N GLN A 187 6.44 13.06 33.91
CA GLN A 187 7.45 12.96 35.00
C GLN A 187 8.40 14.16 35.05
N ARG A 188 8.71 14.78 33.90
CA ARG A 188 9.58 15.97 33.85
C ARG A 188 8.89 17.27 34.29
N LYS A 189 7.55 17.27 34.44
CA LYS A 189 6.76 18.42 34.90
C LYS A 189 6.31 18.31 36.36
N ALA A 190 6.53 17.19 37.00
CA ALA A 190 6.30 16.92 38.42
C ALA A 190 7.60 17.10 39.20
#